data_5d17a98132d2c6a628a4bd933dd7acb8
#
_entry.id   5d17a98132d2c6a628a4bd933dd7acb8
#
_cell.length_a   1.000
_cell.length_b   1.000
_cell.length_c   1.000
_cell.angle_alpha   90.00
_cell.angle_beta   90.00
_cell.angle_gamma   90.00
#
_symmetry.space_group_name_H-M   'P 1'
#
loop_
_entity.id
_entity.type
_entity.pdbx_description
1 polymer ?
#
loop_
_entity_poly.entity_id
_entity_poly.type
_entity_poly.pdbx_seq_one_letter_code
_entity_poly.pdbx_strand_id
1 'polypeptide(L)'
;MKFLKRALPIVLAVCLLASLGAMSAIDAGETRTVIGADLTDDQIKTVYKTFGIERGSVKELTVTNQDERQYLSGVISDAQIGTKSISCISIEVLAAGKGMTVNTSHITYCTSQMYISALATAGITDAKITVTAPFDVSGTAALTGVYKAYEDITGTKLDEAASIAPTRSTLP
;
A
#
# COMPACT_ATOMS: atom_id res chain seq x y z
N MET A 1 42.42 30.89 30.38
CA MET A 1 42.04 29.52 30.03
C MET A 1 40.77 29.05 30.81
N LYS A 2 39.70 29.81 30.84
CA LYS A 2 38.43 29.42 31.53
C LYS A 2 37.19 29.39 30.62
N PHE A 3 37.34 29.70 29.33
CA PHE A 3 36.20 29.76 28.38
C PHE A 3 35.98 28.49 27.59
N LEU A 4 36.89 27.50 27.61
CA LEU A 4 36.83 26.30 26.79
C LEU A 4 36.04 25.14 27.43
N LYS A 5 35.64 25.24 28.69
CA LYS A 5 34.93 24.15 29.40
C LYS A 5 33.41 24.24 29.40
N ARG A 6 32.80 25.30 28.83
CA ARG A 6 31.35 25.49 28.80
C ARG A 6 30.71 25.27 27.42
N ALA A 7 31.49 25.13 26.36
CA ALA A 7 30.97 24.91 25.01
C ALA A 7 30.75 23.42 24.66
N LEU A 8 31.40 22.49 25.36
CA LEU A 8 31.34 21.07 25.06
C LEU A 8 29.99 20.39 25.26
N PRO A 9 29.17 20.75 26.29
CA PRO A 9 27.85 20.11 26.46
C PRO A 9 26.78 20.58 25.46
N ILE A 10 26.94 21.77 24.87
CA ILE A 10 25.96 22.33 23.94
C ILE A 10 26.09 21.68 22.54
N VAL A 11 27.33 21.40 22.13
CA VAL A 11 27.59 20.73 20.84
C VAL A 11 27.13 19.27 20.87
N LEU A 12 27.23 18.59 22.03
CA LEU A 12 26.76 17.21 22.16
C LEU A 12 25.22 17.11 22.19
N ALA A 13 24.52 18.11 22.69
CA ALA A 13 23.07 18.16 22.72
C ALA A 13 22.45 18.43 21.34
N VAL A 14 23.14 19.21 20.49
CA VAL A 14 22.69 19.49 19.11
C VAL A 14 22.86 18.27 18.20
N CYS A 15 23.89 17.45 18.42
CA CYS A 15 24.08 16.21 17.63
C CYS A 15 23.08 15.09 17.99
N LEU A 16 22.47 15.10 19.17
CA LEU A 16 21.49 14.08 19.58
C LEU A 16 20.08 14.35 19.03
N LEU A 17 19.79 15.55 18.55
CA LEU A 17 18.50 15.92 17.94
C LEU A 17 18.42 15.65 16.44
N ALA A 18 19.53 15.28 15.80
CA ALA A 18 19.59 15.04 14.35
C ALA A 18 19.31 13.58 13.95
N SER A 19 19.01 12.69 14.88
CA SER A 19 18.75 11.27 14.61
C SER A 19 17.29 10.82 14.85
N LEU A 20 16.33 11.75 14.98
CA LEU A 20 14.96 11.39 14.68
C LEU A 20 14.87 11.28 13.16
N GLY A 21 15.06 10.06 12.66
CA GLY A 21 14.79 9.73 11.28
C GLY A 21 13.43 10.31 10.91
N ALA A 22 13.41 11.22 9.97
CA ALA A 22 12.17 11.69 9.37
C ALA A 22 11.48 10.45 8.79
N MET A 23 10.52 9.88 9.52
CA MET A 23 9.48 9.08 8.87
C MET A 23 8.88 10.05 7.85
N SER A 24 9.11 9.79 6.56
CA SER A 24 8.45 10.54 5.51
C SER A 24 6.96 10.45 5.79
N ALA A 25 6.37 11.54 6.24
CA ALA A 25 4.92 11.62 6.36
C ALA A 25 4.37 11.36 4.96
N ILE A 26 3.46 10.42 4.85
CA ILE A 26 2.77 10.18 3.58
C ILE A 26 1.86 11.39 3.35
N ASP A 27 2.15 12.15 2.30
CA ASP A 27 1.45 13.40 2.04
C ASP A 27 0.01 13.13 1.55
N ALA A 28 -0.93 13.90 2.06
CA ALA A 28 -2.30 13.88 1.56
C ALA A 28 -2.32 14.31 0.08
N GLY A 29 -3.10 13.59 -0.73
CA GLY A 29 -3.18 13.78 -2.19
C GLY A 29 -2.26 12.86 -2.99
N GLU A 30 -1.33 12.17 -2.35
CA GLU A 30 -0.54 11.12 -3.01
C GLU A 30 -1.49 10.04 -3.54
N THR A 31 -1.38 9.77 -4.84
CA THR A 31 -2.21 8.76 -5.51
C THR A 31 -1.33 7.77 -6.25
N ARG A 32 -1.64 6.49 -6.10
CA ARG A 32 -1.02 5.40 -6.86
C ARG A 32 -2.08 4.53 -7.49
N THR A 33 -1.83 4.12 -8.72
CA THR A 33 -2.55 3.02 -9.36
C THR A 33 -1.64 1.82 -9.46
N VAL A 34 -2.18 0.65 -9.20
CA VAL A 34 -1.45 -0.61 -9.36
C VAL A 34 -2.28 -1.53 -10.24
N ILE A 35 -1.68 -1.97 -11.33
CA ILE A 35 -2.33 -2.71 -12.40
C ILE A 35 -1.78 -4.13 -12.45
N GLY A 36 -2.66 -5.13 -12.56
CA GLY A 36 -2.26 -6.52 -12.80
C GLY A 36 -1.53 -6.66 -14.14
N ALA A 37 -0.42 -7.40 -14.16
CA ALA A 37 0.46 -7.51 -15.31
C ALA A 37 -0.14 -8.26 -16.51
N ASP A 38 -1.18 -9.06 -16.29
CA ASP A 38 -1.76 -9.93 -17.32
C ASP A 38 -2.98 -9.31 -18.02
N LEU A 39 -3.21 -8.02 -17.85
CA LEU A 39 -4.28 -7.28 -18.52
C LEU A 39 -3.87 -6.84 -19.94
N THR A 40 -4.84 -6.87 -20.86
CA THR A 40 -4.71 -6.22 -22.16
C THR A 40 -4.91 -4.72 -22.07
N ASP A 41 -4.47 -3.95 -23.06
CA ASP A 41 -4.66 -2.49 -23.08
C ASP A 41 -6.13 -2.06 -22.99
N ASP A 42 -7.04 -2.80 -23.61
CA ASP A 42 -8.48 -2.48 -23.56
C ASP A 42 -9.08 -2.78 -22.16
N GLN A 43 -8.59 -3.81 -21.49
CA GLN A 43 -8.95 -4.11 -20.11
C GLN A 43 -8.43 -3.02 -19.18
N ILE A 44 -7.20 -2.54 -19.38
CA ILE A 44 -6.64 -1.42 -18.61
C ILE A 44 -7.47 -0.14 -18.80
N LYS A 45 -7.90 0.18 -20.03
CA LYS A 45 -8.80 1.31 -20.27
C LYS A 45 -10.10 1.21 -19.48
N THR A 46 -10.68 0.01 -19.40
CA THR A 46 -11.89 -0.25 -18.61
C THR A 46 -11.65 -0.03 -17.12
N VAL A 47 -10.52 -0.51 -16.61
CA VAL A 47 -10.10 -0.29 -15.21
C VAL A 47 -9.96 1.19 -14.89
N TYR A 48 -9.27 1.97 -15.71
CA TYR A 48 -9.09 3.41 -15.51
C TYR A 48 -10.40 4.19 -15.56
N LYS A 49 -11.34 3.76 -16.40
CA LYS A 49 -12.71 4.32 -16.41
C LYS A 49 -13.41 4.10 -15.07
N THR A 50 -13.23 2.94 -14.44
CA THR A 50 -13.78 2.66 -13.11
C THR A 50 -13.07 3.46 -12.02
N PHE A 51 -11.77 3.69 -12.12
CA PHE A 51 -11.03 4.56 -11.21
C PHE A 51 -11.47 6.04 -11.30
N GLY A 52 -12.01 6.46 -12.44
CA GLY A 52 -12.41 7.86 -12.68
C GLY A 52 -11.22 8.81 -12.83
N ILE A 53 -10.07 8.27 -13.23
CA ILE A 53 -8.84 9.03 -13.46
C ILE A 53 -8.28 8.72 -14.85
N GLU A 54 -7.53 9.66 -15.43
CA GLU A 54 -6.87 9.47 -16.71
C GLU A 54 -5.58 8.67 -16.52
N ARG A 55 -5.32 7.66 -17.39
CA ARG A 55 -4.08 6.90 -17.37
C ARG A 55 -2.89 7.82 -17.65
N GLY A 56 -1.87 7.75 -16.80
CA GLY A 56 -0.69 8.61 -16.88
C GLY A 56 -0.80 9.91 -16.07
N SER A 57 -1.96 10.24 -15.49
CA SER A 57 -2.11 11.39 -14.60
C SER A 57 -1.52 11.16 -13.20
N VAL A 58 -1.36 9.89 -12.81
CA VAL A 58 -0.77 9.48 -11.54
C VAL A 58 0.25 8.37 -11.79
N LYS A 59 1.12 8.12 -10.81
CA LYS A 59 2.11 7.05 -10.93
C LYS A 59 1.44 5.68 -10.97
N GLU A 60 1.72 4.92 -12.03
CA GLU A 60 1.26 3.56 -12.23
C GLU A 60 2.35 2.57 -11.81
N LEU A 61 1.97 1.55 -11.06
CA LEU A 61 2.80 0.40 -10.69
C LEU A 61 2.17 -0.86 -11.28
N THR A 62 2.95 -1.92 -11.40
CA THR A 62 2.49 -3.21 -11.92
C THR A 62 2.71 -4.30 -10.89
N VAL A 63 1.73 -5.20 -10.75
CA VAL A 63 1.82 -6.43 -9.96
C VAL A 63 1.85 -7.62 -10.90
N THR A 64 2.84 -8.49 -10.71
CA THR A 64 2.94 -9.79 -11.37
C THR A 64 2.43 -10.90 -10.47
N ASN A 65 2.12 -12.06 -11.03
CA ASN A 65 1.77 -13.24 -10.22
C ASN A 65 2.95 -13.70 -9.33
N GLN A 66 4.18 -13.42 -9.72
CA GLN A 66 5.35 -13.65 -8.87
C GLN A 66 5.32 -12.73 -7.63
N ASP A 67 4.97 -11.46 -7.78
CA ASP A 67 4.80 -10.54 -6.64
C ASP A 67 3.70 -11.06 -5.70
N GLU A 68 2.55 -11.50 -6.24
CA GLU A 68 1.47 -12.05 -5.42
C GLU A 68 1.95 -13.24 -4.57
N ARG A 69 2.73 -14.15 -5.16
CA ARG A 69 3.29 -15.29 -4.44
C ARG A 69 4.30 -14.85 -3.38
N GLN A 70 5.11 -13.86 -3.67
CA GLN A 70 6.08 -13.33 -2.71
C GLN A 70 5.39 -12.77 -1.45
N TYR A 71 4.30 -12.01 -1.61
CA TYR A 71 3.62 -11.36 -0.48
C TYR A 71 2.55 -12.23 0.18
N LEU A 72 1.93 -13.16 -0.53
CA LEU A 72 0.71 -13.84 -0.08
C LEU A 72 0.86 -15.34 0.13
N SER A 73 1.95 -16.00 -0.33
CA SER A 73 2.15 -17.44 -0.11
C SER A 73 2.21 -17.78 1.37
N GLY A 74 1.54 -18.88 1.74
CA GLY A 74 1.44 -19.32 3.13
C GLY A 74 0.31 -18.68 3.93
N VAL A 75 -0.32 -17.62 3.41
CA VAL A 75 -1.46 -16.91 4.02
C VAL A 75 -2.72 -17.07 3.19
N ILE A 76 -2.59 -16.88 1.88
CA ILE A 76 -3.67 -17.11 0.91
C ILE A 76 -3.33 -18.37 0.12
N SER A 77 -4.32 -19.23 -0.10
CA SER A 77 -4.11 -20.47 -0.84
C SER A 77 -3.72 -20.19 -2.28
N ASP A 78 -2.91 -21.09 -2.87
CA ASP A 78 -2.51 -20.99 -4.28
C ASP A 78 -3.69 -20.95 -5.25
N ALA A 79 -4.79 -21.61 -4.89
CA ALA A 79 -6.02 -21.59 -5.68
C ALA A 79 -6.65 -20.19 -5.74
N GLN A 80 -6.55 -19.41 -4.67
CA GLN A 80 -7.05 -18.03 -4.61
C GLN A 80 -6.08 -17.05 -5.27
N ILE A 81 -4.78 -17.24 -5.13
CA ILE A 81 -3.77 -16.46 -5.83
C ILE A 81 -3.88 -16.67 -7.34
N GLY A 82 -4.07 -17.93 -7.76
CA GLY A 82 -4.18 -18.29 -9.16
C GLY A 82 -2.86 -18.19 -9.92
N THR A 83 -2.95 -17.99 -11.23
CA THR A 83 -1.77 -17.98 -12.13
C THR A 83 -1.62 -16.68 -12.92
N LYS A 84 -2.59 -15.77 -12.80
CA LYS A 84 -2.62 -14.48 -13.51
C LYS A 84 -2.89 -13.34 -12.56
N SER A 85 -2.23 -12.22 -12.79
CA SER A 85 -2.39 -10.97 -12.07
C SER A 85 -3.34 -10.05 -12.82
N ILE A 86 -4.59 -9.93 -12.37
CA ILE A 86 -5.67 -9.25 -13.10
C ILE A 86 -6.28 -8.09 -12.31
N SER A 87 -6.52 -8.25 -11.01
CA SER A 87 -7.15 -7.17 -10.23
C SER A 87 -6.24 -5.97 -10.07
N CYS A 88 -6.86 -4.80 -9.99
CA CYS A 88 -6.21 -3.50 -9.95
C CYS A 88 -6.73 -2.67 -8.79
N ILE A 89 -5.91 -1.75 -8.31
CA ILE A 89 -6.26 -0.86 -7.20
C ILE A 89 -5.80 0.58 -7.49
N SER A 90 -6.63 1.53 -7.10
CA SER A 90 -6.27 2.95 -6.97
C SER A 90 -6.35 3.33 -5.51
N ILE A 91 -5.30 3.94 -4.99
CA ILE A 91 -5.18 4.41 -3.62
C ILE A 91 -4.88 5.90 -3.64
N GLU A 92 -5.78 6.71 -3.08
CA GLU A 92 -5.61 8.13 -2.86
C GLU A 92 -5.48 8.37 -1.34
N VAL A 93 -4.33 8.87 -0.90
CA VAL A 93 -4.08 9.21 0.50
C VAL A 93 -4.83 10.48 0.85
N LEU A 94 -5.60 10.46 1.92
CA LEU A 94 -6.40 11.60 2.37
C LEU A 94 -5.76 12.31 3.56
N ALA A 95 -6.23 13.52 3.84
CA ALA A 95 -5.83 14.24 5.04
C ALA A 95 -6.26 13.48 6.30
N ALA A 96 -5.47 13.60 7.37
CA ALA A 96 -5.72 12.94 8.65
C ALA A 96 -7.16 13.16 9.16
N GLY A 97 -7.77 12.09 9.67
CA GLY A 97 -9.12 12.10 10.22
C GLY A 97 -10.24 11.92 9.19
N LYS A 98 -9.93 11.67 7.92
CA LYS A 98 -10.93 11.38 6.87
C LYS A 98 -11.37 9.92 6.87
N GLY A 99 -10.56 9.03 7.47
CA GLY A 99 -10.81 7.59 7.49
C GLY A 99 -10.60 6.91 6.15
N MET A 100 -10.92 5.62 6.11
CA MET A 100 -10.80 4.82 4.89
C MET A 100 -12.15 4.56 4.25
N THR A 101 -12.20 4.66 2.92
CA THR A 101 -13.33 4.22 2.10
C THR A 101 -12.84 3.24 1.05
N VAL A 102 -13.45 2.07 0.96
CA VAL A 102 -13.10 1.02 -0.01
C VAL A 102 -14.30 0.70 -0.88
N ASN A 103 -14.14 0.87 -2.18
CA ASN A 103 -15.11 0.44 -3.18
C ASN A 103 -14.51 -0.72 -3.99
N THR A 104 -15.24 -1.83 -4.09
CA THR A 104 -14.81 -3.01 -4.85
C THR A 104 -15.80 -3.35 -5.95
N SER A 105 -15.31 -3.75 -7.11
CA SER A 105 -16.11 -4.30 -8.20
C SER A 105 -15.38 -5.45 -8.89
N HIS A 106 -16.10 -6.51 -9.23
CA HIS A 106 -15.54 -7.74 -9.83
C HIS A 106 -14.49 -8.44 -8.95
N ILE A 107 -14.65 -8.35 -7.63
CA ILE A 107 -13.77 -9.01 -6.65
C ILE A 107 -14.59 -10.03 -5.85
N THR A 108 -14.17 -11.29 -5.87
CA THR A 108 -14.97 -12.40 -5.35
C THR A 108 -14.45 -12.99 -4.04
N TYR A 109 -13.17 -12.75 -3.69
CA TYR A 109 -12.56 -13.33 -2.49
C TYR A 109 -12.04 -12.27 -1.51
N CYS A 110 -11.20 -11.34 -1.95
CA CYS A 110 -10.68 -10.30 -1.08
C CYS A 110 -11.79 -9.33 -0.66
N THR A 111 -11.96 -9.17 0.65
CA THR A 111 -12.98 -8.27 1.22
C THR A 111 -12.44 -6.85 1.38
N SER A 112 -13.33 -5.86 1.48
CA SER A 112 -12.94 -4.47 1.80
C SER A 112 -12.10 -4.41 3.08
N GLN A 113 -12.42 -5.24 4.09
CA GLN A 113 -11.66 -5.29 5.34
C GLN A 113 -10.23 -5.78 5.15
N MET A 114 -9.96 -6.68 4.21
CA MET A 114 -8.59 -7.13 3.91
C MET A 114 -7.74 -5.98 3.37
N TYR A 115 -8.28 -5.16 2.46
CA TYR A 115 -7.58 -3.97 1.94
C TYR A 115 -7.36 -2.92 3.04
N ILE A 116 -8.37 -2.66 3.88
CA ILE A 116 -8.25 -1.74 5.03
C ILE A 116 -7.14 -2.22 5.98
N SER A 117 -7.14 -3.52 6.34
CA SER A 117 -6.15 -4.07 7.25
C SER A 117 -4.73 -4.00 6.67
N ALA A 118 -4.57 -4.26 5.38
CA ALA A 118 -3.28 -4.15 4.71
C ALA A 118 -2.75 -2.71 4.73
N LEU A 119 -3.60 -1.72 4.42
CA LEU A 119 -3.23 -0.30 4.49
C LEU A 119 -2.93 0.16 5.91
N ALA A 120 -3.74 -0.24 6.89
CA ALA A 120 -3.51 0.09 8.29
C ALA A 120 -2.18 -0.49 8.82
N THR A 121 -1.85 -1.74 8.42
CA THR A 121 -0.55 -2.35 8.73
C THR A 121 0.60 -1.57 8.10
N ALA A 122 0.38 -1.01 6.92
CA ALA A 122 1.31 -0.11 6.24
C ALA A 122 1.34 1.32 6.83
N GLY A 123 0.57 1.61 7.89
CA GLY A 123 0.53 2.92 8.54
C GLY A 123 -0.33 3.96 7.81
N ILE A 124 -1.11 3.58 6.80
CA ILE A 124 -2.05 4.45 6.11
C ILE A 124 -3.43 4.28 6.76
N THR A 125 -3.94 5.33 7.39
CA THR A 125 -5.21 5.34 8.13
C THR A 125 -6.31 6.13 7.45
N ASP A 126 -5.95 6.95 6.47
CA ASP A 126 -6.84 7.86 5.78
C ASP A 126 -6.63 7.73 4.27
N ALA A 127 -7.55 7.06 3.58
CA ALA A 127 -7.44 6.82 2.15
C ALA A 127 -8.79 6.53 1.48
N LYS A 128 -8.89 6.90 0.21
CA LYS A 128 -9.94 6.43 -0.70
C LYS A 128 -9.36 5.35 -1.60
N ILE A 129 -9.98 4.19 -1.58
CA ILE A 129 -9.52 3.00 -2.29
C ILE A 129 -10.60 2.55 -3.28
N THR A 130 -10.20 2.32 -4.51
CA THR A 130 -11.04 1.69 -5.52
C THR A 130 -10.34 0.44 -6.04
N VAL A 131 -10.98 -0.72 -5.88
CA VAL A 131 -10.47 -2.01 -6.35
C VAL A 131 -11.39 -2.52 -7.44
N THR A 132 -10.82 -2.92 -8.58
CA THR A 132 -11.62 -3.41 -9.70
C THR A 132 -10.86 -4.42 -10.56
N ALA A 133 -11.59 -5.10 -11.40
CA ALA A 133 -11.07 -5.94 -12.46
C ALA A 133 -12.02 -5.88 -13.67
N PRO A 134 -11.60 -6.27 -14.89
CA PRO A 134 -12.48 -6.29 -16.05
C PRO A 134 -13.53 -7.42 -16.02
N PHE A 135 -13.35 -8.41 -15.16
CA PHE A 135 -14.25 -9.53 -14.90
C PHE A 135 -14.00 -10.08 -13.49
N ASP A 136 -14.82 -10.98 -13.01
CA ASP A 136 -14.76 -11.52 -11.66
C ASP A 136 -13.46 -12.31 -11.39
N VAL A 137 -12.70 -11.88 -10.38
CA VAL A 137 -11.43 -12.47 -9.94
C VAL A 137 -11.30 -12.42 -8.41
N SER A 138 -10.31 -13.11 -7.85
CA SER A 138 -10.08 -13.18 -6.39
C SER A 138 -9.79 -11.83 -5.73
N GLY A 139 -9.01 -10.96 -6.39
CA GLY A 139 -8.60 -9.68 -5.85
C GLY A 139 -7.18 -9.66 -5.25
N THR A 140 -6.44 -10.75 -5.33
CA THR A 140 -5.12 -10.91 -4.71
C THR A 140 -4.05 -10.01 -5.33
N ALA A 141 -4.11 -9.75 -6.64
CA ALA A 141 -3.20 -8.79 -7.28
C ALA A 141 -3.39 -7.37 -6.71
N ALA A 142 -4.63 -6.92 -6.53
CA ALA A 142 -4.92 -5.64 -5.92
C ALA A 142 -4.48 -5.58 -4.46
N LEU A 143 -4.62 -6.68 -3.70
CA LEU A 143 -4.13 -6.76 -2.33
C LEU A 143 -2.60 -6.65 -2.26
N THR A 144 -1.87 -7.33 -3.15
CA THR A 144 -0.43 -7.17 -3.32
C THR A 144 -0.07 -5.74 -3.73
N GLY A 145 -0.94 -5.12 -4.53
CA GLY A 145 -0.81 -3.73 -4.96
C GLY A 145 -0.79 -2.73 -3.81
N VAL A 146 -1.48 -3.01 -2.69
CA VAL A 146 -1.40 -2.18 -1.47
C VAL A 146 0.04 -2.10 -0.97
N TYR A 147 0.73 -3.24 -0.88
CA TYR A 147 2.10 -3.30 -0.39
C TYR A 147 3.08 -2.60 -1.33
N LYS A 148 2.95 -2.82 -2.62
CA LYS A 148 3.79 -2.13 -3.63
C LYS A 148 3.58 -0.62 -3.65
N ALA A 149 2.34 -0.16 -3.51
CA ALA A 149 2.03 1.27 -3.43
C ALA A 149 2.65 1.90 -2.17
N TYR A 150 2.52 1.22 -1.02
CA TYR A 150 3.15 1.68 0.21
C TYR A 150 4.67 1.79 0.07
N GLU A 151 5.33 0.74 -0.43
CA GLU A 151 6.78 0.75 -0.62
C GLU A 151 7.23 1.87 -1.56
N ASP A 152 6.45 2.14 -2.60
CA ASP A 152 6.73 3.22 -3.53
C ASP A 152 6.56 4.62 -2.91
N ILE A 153 5.52 4.81 -2.10
CA ILE A 153 5.23 6.09 -1.46
C ILE A 153 6.27 6.38 -0.36
N THR A 154 6.60 5.37 0.45
CA THR A 154 7.44 5.57 1.65
C THR A 154 8.93 5.31 1.40
N GLY A 155 9.29 4.63 0.31
CA GLY A 155 10.65 4.14 0.06
C GLY A 155 11.10 3.03 1.02
N THR A 156 10.19 2.49 1.85
CA THR A 156 10.47 1.46 2.86
C THR A 156 9.83 0.15 2.43
N LYS A 157 10.62 -0.94 2.38
CA LYS A 157 10.08 -2.27 2.14
C LYS A 157 9.34 -2.78 3.36
N LEU A 158 8.17 -3.35 3.15
CA LEU A 158 7.46 -4.11 4.18
C LEU A 158 8.20 -5.44 4.39
N ASP A 159 8.52 -5.73 5.64
CA ASP A 159 9.02 -7.04 5.99
C ASP A 159 7.93 -8.09 5.72
N GLU A 160 8.26 -9.15 4.98
CA GLU A 160 7.32 -10.21 4.58
C GLU A 160 6.51 -10.77 5.76
N ALA A 161 7.10 -10.80 6.96
CA ALA A 161 6.44 -11.25 8.18
C ALA A 161 5.42 -10.26 8.75
N ALA A 162 5.58 -8.97 8.50
CA ALA A 162 4.69 -7.91 9.00
C ALA A 162 3.46 -7.70 8.11
N SER A 163 3.58 -7.98 6.82
CA SER A 163 2.51 -7.76 5.84
C SER A 163 1.31 -8.70 5.99
N ILE A 164 1.44 -9.77 6.78
CA ILE A 164 0.51 -10.93 6.74
C ILE A 164 -0.07 -11.30 8.11
N ALA A 165 0.36 -10.70 9.20
CA ALA A 165 -0.22 -10.99 10.51
C ALA A 165 -1.65 -10.45 10.61
N PRO A 166 -2.71 -11.29 10.53
CA PRO A 166 -4.00 -10.87 11.04
C PRO A 166 -3.77 -10.59 12.51
N THR A 167 -4.10 -9.40 12.96
CA THR A 167 -4.17 -9.09 14.38
C THR A 167 -5.03 -10.18 15.03
N ARG A 168 -4.41 -11.17 15.66
CA ARG A 168 -5.12 -12.04 16.56
C ARG A 168 -5.60 -11.14 17.69
N SER A 169 -6.84 -10.71 17.56
CA SER A 169 -7.61 -10.21 18.67
C SER A 169 -7.64 -11.33 19.72
N THR A 170 -6.76 -11.24 20.69
CA THR A 170 -6.91 -11.96 21.95
C THR A 170 -8.06 -11.27 22.66
N LEU A 171 -9.26 -11.74 22.41
CA LEU A 171 -10.39 -11.51 23.31
C LEU A 171 -10.14 -12.33 24.57
N PRO A 172 -10.37 -11.74 25.76
CA PRO A 172 -10.25 -12.42 27.04
C PRO A 172 -11.31 -13.50 27.23
#